data_b66f33efa6593b77b9d3f2fdcc59b14a
#
_entry.id   b66f33efa6593b77b9d3f2fdcc59b14a
#
_cell.length_a   1.000
_cell.length_b   1.000
_cell.length_c   1.000
_cell.angle_alpha   90.00
_cell.angle_beta   90.00
_cell.angle_gamma   90.00
#
_symmetry.space_group_name_H-M   'P 1'
#
loop_
_entity.id
_entity.type
_entity.pdbx_description
1 polymer ?
#
loop_
_entity_poly.entity_id
_entity_poly.type
_entity_poly.pdbx_seq_one_letter_code
_entity_poly.pdbx_strand_id
1 'polypeptide(L)'
;MPRSQTSGAGPGPRAPGTPLEAITPLPVTRRADLVVARIRELIVTEELAVGDRLPPERSLAVQFGTSRAIVSQALRTLSLMGLVEIRPGSGAYVTRNPAAMMNSSLDLLVQTHDGDPEEIAELRYWLETVGATRALERVTDRDVTHLAELLGRMDASSGRLSAWVVADAEFHAALVRTAGNAYLTTLFESVHAAVTNITYDAWVSRDRAPSWFTRDFAQQTDLHRAIMDALRDRDQAQLVAALDAHHHTLMDHLRHRGA
;
A
#
# COMPACT_ATOMS: atom_id res chain seq x y z
N MET A 1 -5.36 -61.61 27.26
CA MET A 1 -4.27 -60.71 26.81
C MET A 1 -4.87 -59.37 26.43
N PRO A 2 -4.65 -58.31 27.21
CA PRO A 2 -5.18 -56.98 26.88
C PRO A 2 -4.24 -56.22 25.93
N ARG A 3 -4.83 -55.52 24.95
CA ARG A 3 -4.15 -54.65 23.99
C ARG A 3 -3.76 -53.34 24.68
N SER A 4 -2.49 -52.98 24.61
CA SER A 4 -1.96 -51.72 25.04
C SER A 4 -2.39 -50.61 24.10
N GLN A 5 -3.14 -49.61 24.65
CA GLN A 5 -3.41 -48.36 24.02
C GLN A 5 -2.18 -47.43 24.22
N THR A 6 -1.49 -47.07 23.15
CA THR A 6 -0.50 -46.01 23.16
C THR A 6 -1.22 -44.67 23.03
N SER A 7 -1.29 -43.95 24.14
CA SER A 7 -1.73 -42.58 24.21
C SER A 7 -0.69 -41.66 23.52
N GLY A 8 -1.03 -41.10 22.37
CA GLY A 8 -0.26 -40.06 21.72
C GLY A 8 -0.46 -38.73 22.48
N ALA A 9 0.51 -38.35 23.29
CA ALA A 9 0.57 -37.02 23.87
C ALA A 9 0.90 -36.01 22.75
N GLY A 10 -0.01 -35.12 22.46
CA GLY A 10 0.24 -33.95 21.60
C GLY A 10 1.31 -33.03 22.20
N PRO A 11 1.97 -32.19 21.41
CA PRO A 11 3.01 -31.28 21.91
C PRO A 11 2.36 -30.34 22.97
N GLY A 12 2.88 -30.42 24.19
CA GLY A 12 2.47 -29.56 25.29
C GLY A 12 2.74 -28.08 24.98
N PRO A 13 2.08 -27.16 25.71
CA PRO A 13 2.27 -25.73 25.50
C PRO A 13 3.75 -25.37 25.66
N ARG A 14 4.31 -24.63 24.68
CA ARG A 14 5.67 -24.10 24.75
C ARG A 14 5.81 -23.27 26.02
N ALA A 15 6.82 -23.56 26.83
CA ALA A 15 7.18 -22.75 27.98
C ALA A 15 7.41 -21.30 27.55
N PRO A 16 6.95 -20.31 28.34
CA PRO A 16 7.20 -18.90 28.05
C PRO A 16 8.64 -18.56 28.37
N GLY A 17 9.55 -18.86 27.45
CA GLY A 17 10.91 -18.36 27.41
C GLY A 17 10.97 -17.28 26.35
N THR A 18 10.81 -16.00 26.73
CA THR A 18 10.86 -14.90 25.79
C THR A 18 12.27 -14.77 25.25
N PRO A 19 12.50 -14.81 23.93
CA PRO A 19 13.83 -14.61 23.33
C PRO A 19 14.49 -13.28 23.69
N LEU A 20 13.75 -12.40 24.38
CA LEU A 20 14.18 -11.05 24.77
C LEU A 20 14.87 -10.99 26.14
N GLU A 21 14.85 -12.06 26.98
CA GLU A 21 15.54 -12.06 28.28
C GLU A 21 17.06 -11.92 28.19
N ALA A 22 17.64 -12.15 26.99
CA ALA A 22 19.08 -12.00 26.73
C ALA A 22 19.46 -10.63 26.14
N ILE A 23 18.50 -9.70 25.96
CA ILE A 23 18.79 -8.38 25.36
C ILE A 23 19.21 -7.43 26.46
N THR A 24 20.47 -7.02 26.42
CA THR A 24 20.98 -5.93 27.26
C THR A 24 20.27 -4.62 26.89
N PRO A 25 19.75 -3.84 27.88
CA PRO A 25 19.08 -2.58 27.60
C PRO A 25 19.97 -1.64 26.78
N LEU A 26 19.47 -1.19 25.63
CA LEU A 26 20.17 -0.21 24.81
C LEU A 26 19.99 1.20 25.39
N PRO A 27 21.02 2.07 25.36
CA PRO A 27 20.88 3.44 25.82
C PRO A 27 19.86 4.21 25.01
N VAL A 28 18.96 4.94 25.67
CA VAL A 28 17.94 5.77 25.03
C VAL A 28 18.61 6.89 24.24
N THR A 29 18.55 6.85 22.92
CA THR A 29 19.23 7.80 22.03
C THR A 29 18.35 9.04 21.80
N ARG A 30 18.20 9.89 22.82
CA ARG A 30 17.45 11.17 22.72
C ARG A 30 17.96 12.10 21.60
N ARG A 31 19.25 12.03 21.24
CA ARG A 31 19.84 12.92 20.22
C ARG A 31 19.36 12.60 18.79
N ALA A 32 19.17 11.33 18.44
CA ALA A 32 18.63 10.97 17.14
C ALA A 32 17.19 11.47 16.99
N ASP A 33 16.37 11.31 18.03
CA ASP A 33 14.98 11.76 18.04
C ASP A 33 14.86 13.28 17.88
N LEU A 34 15.78 14.05 18.49
CA LEU A 34 15.83 15.50 18.32
C LEU A 34 16.20 15.91 16.88
N VAL A 35 17.12 15.20 16.23
CA VAL A 35 17.46 15.44 14.82
C VAL A 35 16.26 15.10 13.92
N VAL A 36 15.59 13.97 14.17
CA VAL A 36 14.36 13.59 13.47
C VAL A 36 13.29 14.67 13.62
N ALA A 37 13.03 15.11 14.86
CA ALA A 37 12.01 16.12 15.13
C ALA A 37 12.30 17.44 14.39
N ARG A 38 13.58 17.90 14.40
CA ARG A 38 13.95 19.16 13.75
C ARG A 38 13.86 19.09 12.22
N ILE A 39 14.36 18.01 11.60
CA ILE A 39 14.25 17.85 10.14
C ILE A 39 12.78 17.73 9.74
N ARG A 40 11.96 16.95 10.48
CA ARG A 40 10.52 16.84 10.24
C ARG A 40 9.82 18.20 10.31
N GLU A 41 10.17 19.02 11.31
CA GLU A 41 9.63 20.38 11.44
C GLU A 41 9.94 21.21 10.20
N LEU A 42 11.20 21.25 9.74
CA LEU A 42 11.62 21.98 8.55
C LEU A 42 10.88 21.53 7.27
N ILE A 43 10.57 20.25 7.17
CA ILE A 43 9.77 19.72 6.05
C ILE A 43 8.30 20.11 6.17
N VAL A 44 7.73 20.08 7.38
CA VAL A 44 6.33 20.43 7.62
C VAL A 44 6.08 21.93 7.43
N THR A 45 7.02 22.77 7.87
CA THR A 45 6.95 24.25 7.71
C THR A 45 7.39 24.72 6.32
N GLU A 46 7.73 23.79 5.42
CA GLU A 46 8.17 24.07 4.05
C GLU A 46 9.49 24.86 3.93
N GLU A 47 10.26 24.94 5.01
CA GLU A 47 11.64 25.44 4.96
C GLU A 47 12.57 24.48 4.17
N LEU A 48 12.17 23.21 4.07
CA LEU A 48 12.73 22.19 3.17
C LEU A 48 11.63 21.71 2.23
N ALA A 49 11.78 21.98 0.95
CA ALA A 49 10.81 21.60 -0.07
C ALA A 49 10.98 20.14 -0.54
N VAL A 50 9.91 19.55 -1.05
CA VAL A 50 9.98 18.22 -1.70
C VAL A 50 10.94 18.29 -2.90
N GLY A 51 11.87 17.35 -2.94
CA GLY A 51 12.94 17.27 -3.93
C GLY A 51 14.26 17.92 -3.47
N ASP A 52 14.25 18.70 -2.39
CA ASP A 52 15.46 19.30 -1.86
C ASP A 52 16.44 18.22 -1.41
N ARG A 53 17.71 18.42 -1.77
CA ARG A 53 18.78 17.57 -1.29
C ARG A 53 19.24 18.02 0.08
N LEU A 54 19.18 17.12 1.06
CA LEU A 54 19.72 17.39 2.39
C LEU A 54 21.28 17.50 2.33
N PRO A 55 21.86 18.34 3.20
CA PRO A 55 23.31 18.38 3.35
C PRO A 55 23.89 16.99 3.66
N PRO A 56 25.14 16.71 3.26
CA PRO A 56 25.80 15.45 3.61
C PRO A 56 25.78 15.17 5.11
N GLU A 57 25.68 13.90 5.50
CA GLU A 57 25.64 13.48 6.93
C GLU A 57 26.70 14.14 7.79
N ARG A 58 27.93 14.33 7.24
CA ARG A 58 29.02 15.00 7.96
C ARG A 58 28.70 16.46 8.26
N SER A 59 28.11 17.15 7.31
CA SER A 59 27.69 18.56 7.47
C SER A 59 26.55 18.69 8.48
N LEU A 60 25.53 17.82 8.38
CA LEU A 60 24.43 17.76 9.33
C LEU A 60 24.93 17.45 10.76
N ALA A 61 25.90 16.54 10.90
CA ALA A 61 26.49 16.22 12.19
C ALA A 61 27.17 17.45 12.86
N VAL A 62 27.84 18.27 12.06
CA VAL A 62 28.42 19.55 12.54
C VAL A 62 27.31 20.52 12.92
N GLN A 63 26.31 20.72 12.08
CA GLN A 63 25.21 21.67 12.30
C GLN A 63 24.38 21.30 13.56
N PHE A 64 24.13 20.01 13.76
CA PHE A 64 23.38 19.51 14.94
C PHE A 64 24.25 19.27 16.18
N GLY A 65 25.56 19.50 16.11
CA GLY A 65 26.47 19.25 17.25
C GLY A 65 26.45 17.79 17.72
N THR A 66 26.35 16.83 16.78
CA THR A 66 26.21 15.41 17.08
C THR A 66 27.16 14.55 16.24
N SER A 67 27.13 13.22 16.43
CA SER A 67 27.94 12.31 15.61
C SER A 67 27.27 11.98 14.27
N ARG A 68 28.06 11.63 13.25
CA ARG A 68 27.58 11.15 11.96
C ARG A 68 26.67 9.91 12.11
N ALA A 69 26.99 9.02 13.06
CA ALA A 69 26.18 7.83 13.31
C ALA A 69 24.75 8.17 13.77
N ILE A 70 24.59 9.20 14.61
CA ILE A 70 23.30 9.70 15.08
C ILE A 70 22.51 10.32 13.91
N VAL A 71 23.16 11.11 13.05
CA VAL A 71 22.51 11.66 11.86
C VAL A 71 22.09 10.55 10.90
N SER A 72 22.94 9.57 10.64
CA SER A 72 22.60 8.43 9.79
C SER A 72 21.40 7.64 10.32
N GLN A 73 21.32 7.44 11.64
CA GLN A 73 20.17 6.84 12.31
C GLN A 73 18.91 7.70 12.10
N ALA A 74 18.98 9.01 12.31
CA ALA A 74 17.87 9.93 12.13
C ALA A 74 17.36 9.94 10.69
N LEU A 75 18.25 9.96 9.69
CA LEU A 75 17.89 9.91 8.28
C LEU A 75 17.18 8.59 7.91
N ARG A 76 17.64 7.46 8.47
CA ARG A 76 16.93 6.17 8.29
C ARG A 76 15.53 6.21 8.89
N THR A 77 15.36 6.77 10.09
CA THR A 77 14.04 6.94 10.70
C THR A 77 13.14 7.83 9.85
N LEU A 78 13.64 8.97 9.34
CA LEU A 78 12.89 9.84 8.44
C LEU A 78 12.54 9.16 7.11
N SER A 79 13.41 8.28 6.62
CA SER A 79 13.14 7.47 5.43
C SER A 79 12.02 6.48 5.66
N LEU A 80 12.00 5.79 6.81
CA LEU A 80 10.89 4.92 7.20
C LEU A 80 9.56 5.68 7.35
N MET A 81 9.62 6.94 7.78
CA MET A 81 8.46 7.84 7.84
C MET A 81 8.01 8.38 6.47
N GLY A 82 8.74 8.07 5.39
CA GLY A 82 8.44 8.61 4.05
C GLY A 82 8.70 10.11 3.91
N LEU A 83 9.52 10.70 4.78
CA LEU A 83 9.87 12.13 4.73
C LEU A 83 11.19 12.37 4.00
N VAL A 84 12.03 11.36 3.88
CA VAL A 84 13.33 11.43 3.22
C VAL A 84 13.52 10.17 2.38
N GLU A 85 14.02 10.33 1.16
CA GLU A 85 14.48 9.25 0.30
C GLU A 85 16.02 9.21 0.31
N ILE A 86 16.59 8.05 0.69
CA ILE A 86 18.03 7.84 0.68
C ILE A 86 18.41 7.17 -0.64
N ARG A 87 19.14 7.89 -1.51
CA ARG A 87 19.65 7.38 -2.79
C ARG A 87 21.11 6.99 -2.66
N PRO A 88 21.45 5.69 -2.79
CA PRO A 88 22.83 5.23 -2.67
C PRO A 88 23.78 6.02 -3.58
N GLY A 89 24.88 6.50 -3.01
CA GLY A 89 25.87 7.31 -3.73
C GLY A 89 25.47 8.74 -4.07
N SER A 90 24.18 9.11 -3.94
CA SER A 90 23.67 10.43 -4.29
C SER A 90 23.36 11.30 -3.08
N GLY A 91 22.86 10.69 -1.99
CA GLY A 91 22.52 11.39 -0.75
C GLY A 91 21.08 11.20 -0.32
N ALA A 92 20.59 12.09 0.56
CA ALA A 92 19.24 12.08 1.08
C ALA A 92 18.45 13.25 0.49
N TYR A 93 17.20 13.00 0.11
CA TYR A 93 16.31 13.97 -0.55
C TYR A 93 15.00 14.04 0.21
N VAL A 94 14.45 15.24 0.35
CA VAL A 94 13.14 15.45 0.97
C VAL A 94 12.05 14.84 0.07
N THR A 95 11.17 14.05 0.69
CA THR A 95 9.97 13.52 0.04
C THR A 95 8.77 13.73 0.98
N ARG A 96 7.57 13.66 0.45
CA ARG A 96 6.32 13.60 1.22
C ARG A 96 5.51 12.40 0.72
N ASN A 97 5.94 11.23 1.14
CA ASN A 97 5.22 9.99 0.87
C ASN A 97 4.60 9.44 2.16
N PRO A 98 3.46 9.99 2.61
CA PRO A 98 2.80 9.54 3.83
C PRO A 98 2.34 8.07 3.75
N ALA A 99 2.14 7.55 2.54
CA ALA A 99 1.80 6.15 2.32
C ALA A 99 2.94 5.18 2.67
N ALA A 100 4.20 5.61 2.63
CA ALA A 100 5.34 4.70 2.86
C ALA A 100 5.30 4.02 4.23
N MET A 101 5.04 4.79 5.30
CA MET A 101 4.93 4.25 6.66
C MET A 101 3.66 3.42 6.82
N MET A 102 2.55 3.85 6.21
CA MET A 102 1.27 3.15 6.24
C MET A 102 1.37 1.81 5.51
N ASN A 103 1.98 1.78 4.34
CA ASN A 103 2.22 0.56 3.58
C ASN A 103 3.04 -0.45 4.39
N SER A 104 4.18 -0.01 4.97
CA SER A 104 5.01 -0.88 5.81
C SER A 104 4.25 -1.43 7.02
N SER A 105 3.38 -0.64 7.63
CA SER A 105 2.55 -1.06 8.76
C SER A 105 1.46 -2.04 8.33
N LEU A 106 0.82 -1.82 7.19
CA LEU A 106 -0.17 -2.73 6.63
C LEU A 106 0.47 -4.04 6.18
N ASP A 107 1.64 -4.00 5.52
CA ASP A 107 2.38 -5.20 5.14
C ASP A 107 2.72 -6.05 6.38
N LEU A 108 3.19 -5.41 7.46
CA LEU A 108 3.46 -6.10 8.72
C LEU A 108 2.18 -6.68 9.34
N LEU A 109 1.09 -5.92 9.34
CA LEU A 109 -0.21 -6.37 9.86
C LEU A 109 -0.69 -7.60 9.08
N VAL A 110 -0.64 -7.57 7.75
CA VAL A 110 -1.00 -8.69 6.89
C VAL A 110 -0.12 -9.92 7.14
N GLN A 111 1.19 -9.73 7.36
CA GLN A 111 2.13 -10.84 7.61
C GLN A 111 2.01 -11.44 9.01
N THR A 112 1.58 -10.67 10.00
CA THR A 112 1.52 -11.09 11.42
C THR A 112 0.13 -11.45 11.88
N HIS A 113 -0.89 -11.03 11.16
CA HIS A 113 -2.28 -11.39 11.46
C HIS A 113 -2.60 -12.71 10.75
N ASP A 114 -3.12 -13.67 11.48
CA ASP A 114 -3.68 -14.91 10.90
C ASP A 114 -5.03 -14.64 10.21
N GLY A 115 -5.25 -13.36 9.82
CA GLY A 115 -6.49 -12.90 9.20
C GLY A 115 -6.67 -13.40 7.78
N ASP A 116 -7.92 -13.52 7.39
CA ASP A 116 -8.29 -13.86 6.02
C ASP A 116 -7.95 -12.68 5.08
N PRO A 117 -7.21 -12.91 3.98
CA PRO A 117 -7.00 -11.88 2.95
C PRO A 117 -8.29 -11.27 2.40
N GLU A 118 -9.41 -11.97 2.57
CA GLU A 118 -10.73 -11.46 2.20
C GLU A 118 -11.11 -10.23 3.06
N GLU A 119 -10.71 -10.18 4.33
CA GLU A 119 -11.02 -9.05 5.24
C GLU A 119 -10.38 -7.73 4.78
N ILE A 120 -9.13 -7.75 4.30
CA ILE A 120 -8.48 -6.53 3.78
C ILE A 120 -9.05 -6.13 2.41
N ALA A 121 -9.49 -7.10 1.59
CA ALA A 121 -10.18 -6.82 0.33
C ALA A 121 -11.56 -6.20 0.58
N GLU A 122 -12.27 -6.62 1.63
CA GLU A 122 -13.52 -6.01 2.06
C GLU A 122 -13.31 -4.58 2.56
N LEU A 123 -12.25 -4.31 3.32
CA LEU A 123 -11.87 -2.95 3.73
C LEU A 123 -11.57 -2.07 2.51
N ARG A 124 -10.86 -2.58 1.49
CA ARG A 124 -10.65 -1.88 0.21
C ARG A 124 -11.97 -1.50 -0.44
N TYR A 125 -12.90 -2.45 -0.53
CA TYR A 125 -14.22 -2.23 -1.12
C TYR A 125 -15.01 -1.14 -0.37
N TRP A 126 -15.02 -1.14 0.95
CA TRP A 126 -15.71 -0.11 1.74
C TRP A 126 -15.11 1.28 1.50
N LEU A 127 -13.79 1.41 1.52
CA LEU A 127 -13.11 2.69 1.27
C LEU A 127 -13.39 3.19 -0.15
N GLU A 128 -13.35 2.31 -1.14
CA GLU A 128 -13.63 2.63 -2.53
C GLU A 128 -15.08 3.06 -2.74
N THR A 129 -16.04 2.32 -2.19
CA THR A 129 -17.45 2.62 -2.31
C THR A 129 -17.79 3.98 -1.69
N VAL A 130 -17.22 4.29 -0.51
CA VAL A 130 -17.38 5.62 0.11
C VAL A 130 -16.76 6.70 -0.77
N GLY A 131 -15.56 6.49 -1.29
CA GLY A 131 -14.88 7.44 -2.17
C GLY A 131 -15.64 7.68 -3.47
N ALA A 132 -16.01 6.60 -4.17
CA ALA A 132 -16.72 6.67 -5.44
C ALA A 132 -18.11 7.32 -5.30
N THR A 133 -18.86 7.01 -4.23
CA THR A 133 -20.16 7.65 -3.95
C THR A 133 -19.99 9.16 -3.74
N ARG A 134 -18.96 9.58 -3.02
CA ARG A 134 -18.65 11.00 -2.84
C ARG A 134 -18.17 11.68 -4.13
N ALA A 135 -17.52 10.93 -5.01
CA ALA A 135 -17.09 11.42 -6.31
C ALA A 135 -18.25 11.83 -7.21
N LEU A 136 -19.43 11.21 -7.09
CA LEU A 136 -20.65 11.57 -7.87
C LEU A 136 -21.01 13.05 -7.76
N GLU A 137 -20.79 13.67 -6.61
CA GLU A 137 -21.09 15.08 -6.37
C GLU A 137 -20.08 16.02 -7.03
N ARG A 138 -18.86 15.54 -7.33
CA ARG A 138 -17.68 16.36 -7.67
C ARG A 138 -17.10 16.07 -9.04
N VAL A 139 -17.42 14.93 -9.62
CA VAL A 139 -16.85 14.49 -10.89
C VAL A 139 -17.00 15.52 -12.00
N THR A 140 -15.92 15.81 -12.70
CA THR A 140 -15.83 16.70 -13.85
C THR A 140 -15.57 15.93 -15.12
N ASP A 141 -15.81 16.56 -16.29
CA ASP A 141 -15.48 15.93 -17.59
C ASP A 141 -13.98 15.60 -17.70
N ARG A 142 -13.11 16.37 -17.04
CA ARG A 142 -11.67 16.08 -16.97
C ARG A 142 -11.38 14.79 -16.21
N ASP A 143 -12.08 14.54 -15.11
CA ASP A 143 -11.92 13.30 -14.33
C ASP A 143 -12.38 12.10 -15.15
N VAL A 144 -13.51 12.20 -15.83
CA VAL A 144 -14.02 11.16 -16.73
C VAL A 144 -13.04 10.89 -17.88
N THR A 145 -12.48 11.94 -18.48
CA THR A 145 -11.46 11.81 -19.53
C THR A 145 -10.22 11.08 -19.02
N HIS A 146 -9.75 11.44 -17.83
CA HIS A 146 -8.59 10.78 -17.21
C HIS A 146 -8.86 9.31 -16.89
N LEU A 147 -10.03 8.97 -16.37
CA LEU A 147 -10.42 7.57 -16.14
C LEU A 147 -10.50 6.79 -17.47
N ALA A 148 -11.00 7.41 -18.54
CA ALA A 148 -11.02 6.79 -19.87
C ALA A 148 -9.62 6.51 -20.42
N GLU A 149 -8.66 7.43 -20.21
CA GLU A 149 -7.25 7.22 -20.57
C GLU A 149 -6.65 6.02 -19.81
N LEU A 150 -6.95 5.88 -18.52
CA LEU A 150 -6.49 4.76 -17.68
C LEU A 150 -7.10 3.44 -18.15
N LEU A 151 -8.39 3.41 -18.51
CA LEU A 151 -9.02 2.25 -19.15
C LEU A 151 -8.33 1.88 -20.46
N GLY A 152 -7.99 2.86 -21.30
CA GLY A 152 -7.24 2.62 -22.53
C GLY A 152 -5.85 2.01 -22.28
N ARG A 153 -5.20 2.37 -21.17
CA ARG A 153 -3.94 1.75 -20.74
C ARG A 153 -4.12 0.33 -20.26
N MET A 154 -5.24 0.03 -19.56
CA MET A 154 -5.60 -1.34 -19.17
C MET A 154 -5.81 -2.21 -20.40
N ASP A 155 -6.63 -1.75 -21.38
CA ASP A 155 -6.85 -2.44 -22.65
C ASP A 155 -5.55 -2.71 -23.41
N ALA A 156 -4.65 -1.72 -23.48
CA ALA A 156 -3.34 -1.85 -24.12
C ALA A 156 -2.38 -2.79 -23.38
N SER A 157 -2.71 -3.20 -22.16
CA SER A 157 -1.88 -4.07 -21.31
C SER A 157 -2.18 -5.56 -21.48
N SER A 158 -2.95 -5.95 -22.49
CA SER A 158 -3.30 -7.34 -22.75
C SER A 158 -2.06 -8.25 -22.76
N GLY A 159 -2.12 -9.33 -22.01
CA GLY A 159 -1.01 -10.28 -21.85
C GLY A 159 0.15 -9.82 -20.95
N ARG A 160 0.11 -8.58 -20.41
CA ARG A 160 1.16 -8.02 -19.53
C ARG A 160 0.58 -7.65 -18.18
N LEU A 161 0.50 -8.65 -17.28
CA LEU A 161 -0.13 -8.49 -15.97
C LEU A 161 0.46 -7.32 -15.16
N SER A 162 1.78 -7.14 -15.14
CA SER A 162 2.44 -6.05 -14.40
C SER A 162 2.00 -4.66 -14.88
N ALA A 163 1.85 -4.47 -16.18
CA ALA A 163 1.38 -3.21 -16.74
C ALA A 163 -0.12 -2.97 -16.45
N TRP A 164 -0.90 -4.04 -16.49
CA TRP A 164 -2.33 -3.98 -16.16
C TRP A 164 -2.54 -3.61 -14.69
N VAL A 165 -1.83 -4.26 -13.75
CA VAL A 165 -1.89 -3.98 -12.31
C VAL A 165 -1.56 -2.52 -11.99
N VAL A 166 -0.59 -1.93 -12.69
CA VAL A 166 -0.27 -0.51 -12.52
C VAL A 166 -1.41 0.38 -12.99
N ALA A 167 -2.01 0.10 -14.15
CA ALA A 167 -3.12 0.89 -14.69
C ALA A 167 -4.39 0.74 -13.84
N ASP A 168 -4.66 -0.48 -13.32
CA ASP A 168 -5.72 -0.79 -12.36
C ASP A 168 -5.60 0.06 -11.09
N ALA A 169 -4.42 0.05 -10.48
CA ALA A 169 -4.18 0.82 -9.26
C ALA A 169 -4.35 2.34 -9.49
N GLU A 170 -3.87 2.85 -10.62
CA GLU A 170 -4.05 4.26 -10.99
C GLU A 170 -5.51 4.62 -11.24
N PHE A 171 -6.31 3.73 -11.85
CA PHE A 171 -7.74 3.93 -12.09
C PHE A 171 -8.50 4.06 -10.77
N HIS A 172 -8.36 3.10 -9.88
CA HIS A 172 -9.05 3.10 -8.59
C HIS A 172 -8.61 4.29 -7.70
N ALA A 173 -7.32 4.62 -7.70
CA ALA A 173 -6.83 5.81 -7.00
C ALA A 173 -7.40 7.11 -7.58
N ALA A 174 -7.52 7.23 -8.91
CA ALA A 174 -8.12 8.40 -9.56
C ALA A 174 -9.61 8.53 -9.21
N LEU A 175 -10.35 7.42 -9.22
CA LEU A 175 -11.76 7.37 -8.81
C LEU A 175 -11.95 7.91 -7.39
N VAL A 176 -11.20 7.37 -6.41
CA VAL A 176 -11.30 7.79 -4.99
C VAL A 176 -10.80 9.22 -4.79
N ARG A 177 -9.79 9.66 -5.54
CA ARG A 177 -9.25 11.03 -5.49
C ARG A 177 -10.28 12.08 -5.87
N THR A 178 -11.21 11.75 -6.78
CA THR A 178 -12.32 12.63 -7.17
C THR A 178 -13.24 12.99 -5.99
N ALA A 179 -13.28 12.18 -4.92
CA ALA A 179 -13.98 12.53 -3.67
C ALA A 179 -13.44 13.79 -2.99
N GLY A 180 -12.20 14.22 -3.31
CA GLY A 180 -11.58 15.42 -2.77
C GLY A 180 -11.14 15.31 -1.31
N ASN A 181 -10.97 14.09 -0.77
CA ASN A 181 -10.45 13.83 0.57
C ASN A 181 -9.09 13.14 0.48
N ALA A 182 -8.01 13.91 0.70
CA ALA A 182 -6.65 13.40 0.59
C ALA A 182 -6.34 12.25 1.60
N TYR A 183 -6.93 12.28 2.79
CA TYR A 183 -6.74 11.22 3.79
C TYR A 183 -7.40 9.91 3.35
N LEU A 184 -8.61 9.98 2.81
CA LEU A 184 -9.30 8.82 2.25
C LEU A 184 -8.51 8.23 1.08
N THR A 185 -8.01 9.08 0.18
CA THR A 185 -7.19 8.66 -0.96
C THR A 185 -5.92 7.94 -0.49
N THR A 186 -5.16 8.53 0.43
CA THR A 186 -3.92 7.91 0.93
C THR A 186 -4.19 6.57 1.62
N LEU A 187 -5.24 6.49 2.43
CA LEU A 187 -5.63 5.26 3.11
C LEU A 187 -6.05 4.18 2.10
N PHE A 188 -6.87 4.56 1.12
CA PHE A 188 -7.31 3.67 0.06
C PHE A 188 -6.12 3.14 -0.76
N GLU A 189 -5.23 4.03 -1.22
CA GLU A 189 -4.04 3.65 -2.00
C GLU A 189 -3.17 2.63 -1.24
N SER A 190 -3.01 2.79 0.07
CA SER A 190 -2.23 1.86 0.90
C SER A 190 -2.92 0.50 1.04
N VAL A 191 -4.22 0.47 1.30
CA VAL A 191 -5.01 -0.77 1.41
C VAL A 191 -5.09 -1.47 0.05
N HIS A 192 -5.30 -0.71 -1.04
CA HIS A 192 -5.32 -1.23 -2.40
C HIS A 192 -3.98 -1.88 -2.79
N ALA A 193 -2.85 -1.23 -2.47
CA ALA A 193 -1.53 -1.79 -2.71
C ALA A 193 -1.31 -3.11 -1.96
N ALA A 194 -1.73 -3.20 -0.68
CA ALA A 194 -1.63 -4.43 0.09
C ALA A 194 -2.46 -5.58 -0.53
N VAL A 195 -3.72 -5.31 -0.93
CA VAL A 195 -4.58 -6.29 -1.61
C VAL A 195 -3.97 -6.73 -2.94
N THR A 196 -3.46 -5.79 -3.73
CA THR A 196 -2.80 -6.06 -5.02
C THR A 196 -1.58 -6.95 -4.86
N ASN A 197 -0.72 -6.67 -3.86
CA ASN A 197 0.44 -7.49 -3.55
C ASN A 197 0.02 -8.92 -3.16
N ILE A 198 -0.95 -9.06 -2.26
CA ILE A 198 -1.46 -10.38 -1.86
C ILE A 198 -2.00 -11.16 -3.06
N THR A 199 -2.69 -10.49 -3.97
CA THR A 199 -3.37 -11.14 -5.09
C THR A 199 -2.42 -11.49 -6.23
N TYR A 200 -1.51 -10.59 -6.59
CA TYR A 200 -0.78 -10.67 -7.87
C TYR A 200 0.74 -10.83 -7.76
N ASP A 201 1.38 -10.56 -6.59
CA ASP A 201 2.85 -10.55 -6.46
C ASP A 201 3.51 -11.87 -6.91
N ALA A 202 2.91 -13.01 -6.57
CA ALA A 202 3.42 -14.31 -6.98
C ALA A 202 3.45 -14.52 -8.51
N TRP A 203 2.60 -13.82 -9.26
CA TRP A 203 2.53 -13.86 -10.72
C TRP A 203 3.42 -12.81 -11.36
N VAL A 204 3.36 -11.59 -10.84
CA VAL A 204 4.17 -10.44 -11.33
C VAL A 204 5.67 -10.72 -11.13
N SER A 205 6.08 -11.24 -9.98
CA SER A 205 7.49 -11.55 -9.68
C SER A 205 8.09 -12.64 -10.58
N ARG A 206 7.23 -13.49 -11.20
CA ARG A 206 7.65 -14.55 -12.13
C ARG A 206 7.47 -14.16 -13.59
N ASP A 207 7.08 -12.90 -13.87
CA ASP A 207 6.72 -12.40 -15.21
C ASP A 207 5.71 -13.33 -15.92
N ARG A 208 4.70 -13.76 -15.19
CA ARG A 208 3.65 -14.68 -15.67
C ARG A 208 2.29 -14.10 -15.38
N ALA A 209 1.33 -14.41 -16.24
CA ALA A 209 -0.08 -14.11 -16.00
C ALA A 209 -0.83 -15.43 -15.71
N PRO A 210 -1.77 -15.45 -14.75
CA PRO A 210 -2.62 -16.62 -14.55
C PRO A 210 -3.52 -16.84 -15.77
N SER A 211 -3.93 -18.10 -15.99
CA SER A 211 -4.74 -18.48 -17.17
C SER A 211 -6.08 -17.76 -17.24
N TRP A 212 -6.68 -17.46 -16.09
CA TRP A 212 -7.93 -16.68 -16.05
C TRP A 212 -7.72 -15.24 -16.52
N PHE A 213 -6.58 -14.61 -16.23
CA PHE A 213 -6.27 -13.26 -16.68
C PHE A 213 -6.25 -13.15 -18.22
N THR A 214 -5.61 -14.12 -18.89
CA THR A 214 -5.56 -14.12 -20.36
C THR A 214 -6.90 -14.51 -21.01
N ARG A 215 -7.66 -15.39 -20.36
CA ARG A 215 -8.96 -15.85 -20.89
C ARG A 215 -10.04 -14.79 -20.73
N ASP A 216 -10.07 -14.13 -19.57
CA ASP A 216 -11.18 -13.27 -19.17
C ASP A 216 -10.75 -11.78 -19.16
N PHE A 217 -9.66 -11.44 -19.89
CA PHE A 217 -9.04 -10.11 -19.90
C PHE A 217 -10.02 -8.99 -20.24
N ALA A 218 -10.84 -9.17 -21.28
CA ALA A 218 -11.84 -8.17 -21.70
C ALA A 218 -12.87 -7.91 -20.58
N GLN A 219 -13.29 -8.95 -19.86
CA GLN A 219 -14.23 -8.83 -18.75
C GLN A 219 -13.67 -7.98 -17.62
N GLN A 220 -12.35 -8.07 -17.33
CA GLN A 220 -11.70 -7.24 -16.30
C GLN A 220 -11.84 -5.76 -16.64
N THR A 221 -11.53 -5.36 -17.87
CA THR A 221 -11.66 -3.97 -18.29
C THR A 221 -13.12 -3.51 -18.37
N ASP A 222 -14.05 -4.39 -18.75
CA ASP A 222 -15.48 -4.06 -18.81
C ASP A 222 -16.08 -3.77 -17.43
N LEU A 223 -15.61 -4.44 -16.37
CA LEU A 223 -15.99 -4.10 -14.99
C LEU A 223 -15.59 -2.67 -14.62
N HIS A 224 -14.38 -2.26 -14.97
CA HIS A 224 -13.92 -0.89 -14.73
C HIS A 224 -14.67 0.14 -15.59
N ARG A 225 -15.00 -0.23 -16.83
CA ARG A 225 -15.81 0.61 -17.73
C ARG A 225 -17.20 0.86 -17.14
N ALA A 226 -17.83 -0.16 -16.57
CA ALA A 226 -19.13 -0.01 -15.90
C ALA A 226 -19.07 0.96 -14.70
N ILE A 227 -17.99 0.94 -13.92
CA ILE A 227 -17.76 1.89 -12.81
C ILE A 227 -17.65 3.32 -13.38
N MET A 228 -16.82 3.52 -14.41
CA MET A 228 -16.62 4.84 -15.02
C MET A 228 -17.92 5.38 -15.63
N ASP A 229 -18.68 4.55 -16.35
CA ASP A 229 -19.93 4.95 -17.00
C ASP A 229 -20.97 5.38 -15.95
N ALA A 230 -21.13 4.60 -14.88
CA ALA A 230 -22.03 4.94 -13.78
C ALA A 230 -21.61 6.26 -13.06
N LEU A 231 -20.30 6.48 -12.89
CA LEU A 231 -19.79 7.74 -12.34
C LEU A 231 -20.08 8.93 -13.26
N ARG A 232 -19.84 8.77 -14.58
CA ARG A 232 -20.13 9.81 -15.59
C ARG A 232 -21.61 10.17 -15.60
N ASP A 233 -22.47 9.16 -15.55
CA ASP A 233 -23.92 9.33 -15.62
C ASP A 233 -24.51 9.75 -14.24
N ARG A 234 -23.66 9.84 -13.21
CA ARG A 234 -24.02 10.17 -11.81
C ARG A 234 -25.09 9.25 -11.23
N ASP A 235 -25.09 7.98 -11.65
CA ASP A 235 -26.03 6.97 -11.18
C ASP A 235 -25.42 6.20 -9.99
N GLN A 236 -25.83 6.56 -8.79
CA GLN A 236 -25.33 5.92 -7.56
C GLN A 236 -25.68 4.43 -7.50
N ALA A 237 -26.87 4.04 -7.96
CA ALA A 237 -27.30 2.63 -7.88
C ALA A 237 -26.47 1.75 -8.82
N GLN A 238 -26.23 2.21 -10.05
CA GLN A 238 -25.36 1.53 -11.00
C GLN A 238 -23.91 1.53 -10.54
N LEU A 239 -23.42 2.63 -9.95
CA LEU A 239 -22.05 2.71 -9.43
C LEU A 239 -21.80 1.67 -8.34
N VAL A 240 -22.70 1.58 -7.35
CA VAL A 240 -22.59 0.59 -6.26
C VAL A 240 -22.66 -0.84 -6.82
N ALA A 241 -23.58 -1.11 -7.75
CA ALA A 241 -23.68 -2.43 -8.38
C ALA A 241 -22.43 -2.81 -9.19
N ALA A 242 -21.81 -1.85 -9.90
CA ALA A 242 -20.58 -2.07 -10.64
C ALA A 242 -19.38 -2.34 -9.70
N LEU A 243 -19.26 -1.58 -8.60
CA LEU A 243 -18.23 -1.81 -7.57
C LEU A 243 -18.40 -3.17 -6.90
N ASP A 244 -19.62 -3.58 -6.62
CA ASP A 244 -19.97 -4.89 -6.06
C ASP A 244 -19.52 -6.03 -6.98
N ALA A 245 -19.86 -5.94 -8.28
CA ALA A 245 -19.44 -6.91 -9.28
C ALA A 245 -17.91 -7.00 -9.40
N HIS A 246 -17.24 -5.85 -9.39
CA HIS A 246 -15.78 -5.79 -9.40
C HIS A 246 -15.16 -6.43 -8.13
N HIS A 247 -15.71 -6.13 -6.94
CA HIS A 247 -15.27 -6.72 -5.69
C HIS A 247 -15.44 -8.25 -5.67
N HIS A 248 -16.59 -8.78 -6.10
CA HIS A 248 -16.81 -10.22 -6.17
C HIS A 248 -15.78 -10.91 -7.09
N THR A 249 -15.44 -10.31 -8.22
CA THR A 249 -14.41 -10.85 -9.12
C THR A 249 -13.03 -10.86 -8.44
N LEU A 250 -12.67 -9.83 -7.70
CA LEU A 250 -11.42 -9.79 -6.91
C LEU A 250 -11.40 -10.89 -5.84
N MET A 251 -12.53 -11.11 -5.14
CA MET A 251 -12.64 -12.19 -4.13
C MET A 251 -12.40 -13.57 -4.75
N ASP A 252 -12.92 -13.81 -5.95
CA ASP A 252 -12.66 -15.06 -6.69
C ASP A 252 -11.17 -15.21 -7.06
N HIS A 253 -10.51 -14.13 -7.46
CA HIS A 253 -9.06 -14.14 -7.72
C HIS A 253 -8.24 -14.44 -6.46
N LEU A 254 -8.62 -13.86 -5.32
CA LEU A 254 -7.98 -14.13 -4.03
C LEU A 254 -8.07 -15.59 -3.61
N ARG A 255 -9.23 -16.22 -3.81
CA ARG A 255 -9.45 -17.66 -3.50
C ARG A 255 -8.63 -18.57 -4.39
N HIS A 256 -8.35 -18.18 -5.63
CA HIS A 256 -7.61 -18.97 -6.62
C HIS A 256 -6.13 -18.59 -6.77
N ARG A 257 -5.58 -17.71 -5.90
CA ARG A 257 -4.21 -17.21 -5.98
C ARG A 257 -3.11 -18.29 -5.83
N GLY A 258 -3.44 -19.46 -5.30
CA GLY A 258 -2.51 -20.58 -5.05
C GLY A 258 -2.59 -21.69 -6.09
N ALA A 259 -3.45 -21.61 -7.07
CA ALA A 259 -3.62 -22.57 -8.17
C ALA A 259 -2.86 -22.11 -9.42
#